data_bf6f3fccef6d86cb30d919896e73c6db
#
_entry.id   bf6f3fccef6d86cb30d919896e73c6db
#
_cell.length_a   1.000
_cell.length_b   1.000
_cell.length_c   1.000
_cell.angle_alpha   90.00
_cell.angle_beta   90.00
_cell.angle_gamma   90.00
#
_symmetry.space_group_name_H-M   'P 1'
#
loop_
_entity.id
_entity.type
_entity.pdbx_description
1 polymer ?
#
loop_
_entity_poly.entity_id
_entity_poly.type
_entity_poly.pdbx_seq_one_letter_code
_entity_poly.pdbx_strand_id
1 'polypeptide(L)'
;MPGPTDHLWDEIRDELRRDTPDFKFHLWIDPLELAGVHGKTLYVRAPEHIRTSVAERYLPLLRRAAAARFDPHSVVEVVGPAWSAPPAGQPDAVGAPPPALDGERGARLNPKYSFEQFVIGEGNRFAHAAALAVAELPAQAYNPLFLHGRPGLGKTHLLHAIGNYVQRYGSGLRVRYATIEEFTTGFVDAVRRHRTGDFKDDFRTADVVLIDDVQFLAGRTKTREEFFHTFNSLLDSGRQLVITSDRSPEELSDLEARLSERFQAGLVVELEPPPAALRRAILAKRARVDGIEVSSDVLAEIAYCVDSSVRALEGALIRVVAYASLKGEQATPGLVRHVLRRLGEDTAPDACGLSEILDAAAQEFGVEREALLARDRRPAVATARQIAMYLARELTEHSLPEIGRGIGGRNHSTVLHAVNRINAAMRTDTAVRNAVDNLHRRLGHRA
;
A
#
# COMPACT_ATOMS: atom_id res chain seq x y z
N MET A 1 -32.89 24.30 33.82
CA MET A 1 -33.07 22.84 34.06
C MET A 1 -32.94 22.16 32.73
N PRO A 2 -32.02 21.20 32.53
CA PRO A 2 -31.94 20.45 31.29
C PRO A 2 -33.27 19.72 31.06
N GLY A 3 -33.74 19.71 29.81
CA GLY A 3 -34.99 19.06 29.43
C GLY A 3 -34.85 17.53 29.40
N PRO A 4 -35.95 16.78 29.42
CA PRO A 4 -35.90 15.30 29.34
C PRO A 4 -35.21 14.76 28.10
N THR A 5 -35.04 15.56 27.05
CA THR A 5 -34.30 15.22 25.82
C THR A 5 -32.79 15.33 25.96
N ASP A 6 -32.29 16.18 26.88
CA ASP A 6 -30.86 16.37 27.08
C ASP A 6 -30.25 15.15 27.79
N HIS A 7 -30.97 14.60 28.79
CA HIS A 7 -30.56 13.37 29.47
C HIS A 7 -30.48 12.15 28.52
N LEU A 8 -31.43 12.03 27.62
CA LEU A 8 -31.44 10.93 26.64
C LEU A 8 -30.21 11.01 25.71
N TRP A 9 -29.85 12.22 25.27
CA TRP A 9 -28.68 12.40 24.39
C TRP A 9 -27.36 12.12 25.13
N ASP A 10 -27.26 12.50 26.37
CA ASP A 10 -26.08 12.19 27.19
C ASP A 10 -25.90 10.68 27.39
N GLU A 11 -26.99 9.92 27.62
CA GLU A 11 -26.93 8.46 27.73
C GLU A 11 -26.52 7.79 26.40
N ILE A 12 -27.03 8.29 25.28
CA ILE A 12 -26.64 7.81 23.93
C ILE A 12 -25.16 8.12 23.66
N ARG A 13 -24.68 9.33 24.00
CA ARG A 13 -23.28 9.73 23.87
C ARG A 13 -22.35 8.86 24.70
N ASP A 14 -22.72 8.54 25.93
CA ASP A 14 -21.94 7.67 26.81
C ASP A 14 -21.83 6.24 26.25
N GLU A 15 -22.90 5.73 25.64
CA GLU A 15 -22.87 4.43 24.96
C GLU A 15 -21.93 4.46 23.74
N LEU A 16 -22.04 5.51 22.92
CA LEU A 16 -21.19 5.71 21.76
C LEU A 16 -19.71 5.86 22.11
N ARG A 17 -19.41 6.49 23.28
CA ARG A 17 -18.06 6.68 23.78
C ARG A 17 -17.38 5.37 24.15
N ARG A 18 -18.13 4.37 24.64
CA ARG A 18 -17.60 3.04 24.97
C ARG A 18 -17.18 2.25 23.72
N ASP A 19 -17.91 2.43 22.64
CA ASP A 19 -17.74 1.67 21.39
C ASP A 19 -16.88 2.38 20.33
N THR A 20 -16.46 3.63 20.62
CA THR A 20 -15.72 4.46 19.65
C THR A 20 -14.39 4.92 20.25
N PRO A 21 -13.24 4.77 19.55
CA PRO A 21 -11.97 5.33 19.99
C PRO A 21 -12.07 6.84 20.26
N ASP A 22 -11.43 7.35 21.31
CA ASP A 22 -11.52 8.74 21.78
C ASP A 22 -11.36 9.77 20.66
N PHE A 23 -10.37 9.58 19.80
CA PHE A 23 -10.14 10.49 18.65
C PHE A 23 -11.35 10.57 17.71
N LYS A 24 -11.95 9.40 17.37
CA LYS A 24 -13.14 9.35 16.50
C LYS A 24 -14.37 9.91 17.19
N PHE A 25 -14.47 9.70 18.49
CA PHE A 25 -15.58 10.23 19.28
C PHE A 25 -15.58 11.78 19.26
N HIS A 26 -14.46 12.40 19.57
CA HIS A 26 -14.34 13.86 19.59
C HIS A 26 -14.54 14.51 18.21
N LEU A 27 -14.18 13.81 17.15
CA LEU A 27 -14.27 14.36 15.79
C LEU A 27 -15.66 14.21 15.17
N TRP A 28 -16.34 13.07 15.43
CA TRP A 28 -17.56 12.70 14.70
C TRP A 28 -18.82 12.66 15.55
N ILE A 29 -18.69 12.40 16.85
CA ILE A 29 -19.82 12.20 17.77
C ILE A 29 -20.02 13.40 18.68
N ASP A 30 -18.93 13.95 19.20
CA ASP A 30 -18.95 15.09 20.12
C ASP A 30 -19.61 16.36 19.52
N PRO A 31 -19.42 16.68 18.22
CA PRO A 31 -20.11 17.81 17.59
C PRO A 31 -21.60 17.59 17.29
N LEU A 32 -22.15 16.40 17.57
CA LEU A 32 -23.57 16.09 17.31
C LEU A 32 -24.46 16.56 18.46
N GLU A 33 -25.65 17.01 18.10
CA GLU A 33 -26.68 17.45 19.04
C GLU A 33 -28.00 16.73 18.74
N LEU A 34 -28.81 16.43 19.76
CA LEU A 34 -30.16 15.96 19.56
C LEU A 34 -31.05 17.14 19.18
N ALA A 35 -31.47 17.23 17.93
CA ALA A 35 -32.34 18.29 17.41
C ALA A 35 -33.79 18.14 17.85
N GLY A 36 -34.23 16.88 18.11
CA GLY A 36 -35.57 16.58 18.56
C GLY A 36 -35.90 15.10 18.52
N VAL A 37 -37.02 14.73 19.15
CA VAL A 37 -37.58 13.38 19.13
C VAL A 37 -39.02 13.50 18.70
N HIS A 38 -39.41 12.73 17.65
CA HIS A 38 -40.80 12.66 17.17
C HIS A 38 -41.22 11.20 17.09
N GLY A 39 -42.13 10.79 17.96
CA GLY A 39 -42.54 9.38 18.09
C GLY A 39 -41.31 8.48 18.41
N LYS A 40 -40.94 7.63 17.48
CA LYS A 40 -39.78 6.75 17.58
C LYS A 40 -38.53 7.25 16.77
N THR A 41 -38.62 8.42 16.16
CA THR A 41 -37.54 9.00 15.35
C THR A 41 -36.76 10.04 16.16
N LEU A 42 -35.44 9.83 16.25
CA LEU A 42 -34.50 10.77 16.81
C LEU A 42 -33.86 11.57 15.65
N TYR A 43 -33.94 12.88 15.72
CA TYR A 43 -33.28 13.77 14.78
C TYR A 43 -31.99 14.27 15.40
N VAL A 44 -30.86 13.83 14.83
CA VAL A 44 -29.52 14.18 15.30
C VAL A 44 -28.96 15.26 14.38
N ARG A 45 -28.72 16.43 14.94
CA ARG A 45 -28.13 17.56 14.22
C ARG A 45 -26.64 17.36 14.09
N ALA A 46 -26.14 17.45 12.87
CA ALA A 46 -24.71 17.44 12.58
C ALA A 46 -24.29 18.75 11.89
N PRO A 47 -23.12 19.31 12.22
CA PRO A 47 -22.50 20.37 11.42
C PRO A 47 -22.41 19.99 9.94
N GLU A 48 -22.57 20.95 9.03
CA GLU A 48 -22.69 20.67 7.60
C GLU A 48 -21.47 19.89 7.04
N HIS A 49 -20.27 20.21 7.52
CA HIS A 49 -19.02 19.58 7.07
C HIS A 49 -18.87 18.11 7.47
N ILE A 50 -19.60 17.62 8.49
CA ILE A 50 -19.55 16.19 8.90
C ILE A 50 -20.86 15.44 8.65
N ARG A 51 -21.95 16.11 8.30
CA ARG A 51 -23.31 15.57 8.22
C ARG A 51 -23.38 14.31 7.34
N THR A 52 -22.85 14.38 6.13
CA THR A 52 -22.86 13.25 5.17
C THR A 52 -22.06 12.07 5.71
N SER A 53 -20.89 12.32 6.28
CA SER A 53 -20.04 11.27 6.88
C SER A 53 -20.71 10.60 8.08
N VAL A 54 -21.41 11.37 8.90
CA VAL A 54 -22.16 10.84 10.05
C VAL A 54 -23.35 9.99 9.56
N ALA A 55 -24.10 10.49 8.57
CA ALA A 55 -25.24 9.77 8.02
C ALA A 55 -24.87 8.46 7.33
N GLU A 56 -23.69 8.36 6.69
CA GLU A 56 -23.31 7.15 5.97
C GLU A 56 -22.51 6.16 6.85
N ARG A 57 -21.61 6.64 7.70
CA ARG A 57 -20.68 5.79 8.45
C ARG A 57 -21.09 5.51 9.89
N TYR A 58 -21.66 6.51 10.57
CA TYR A 58 -21.99 6.41 11.99
C TYR A 58 -23.47 6.17 12.26
N LEU A 59 -24.33 6.24 11.23
CA LEU A 59 -25.75 5.96 11.36
C LEU A 59 -26.05 4.57 11.94
N PRO A 60 -25.36 3.47 11.55
CA PRO A 60 -25.57 2.16 12.18
C PRO A 60 -25.20 2.16 13.66
N LEU A 61 -24.14 2.88 14.04
CA LEU A 61 -23.70 3.01 15.43
C LEU A 61 -24.69 3.85 16.25
N LEU A 62 -25.15 4.98 15.70
CA LEU A 62 -26.18 5.84 16.30
C LEU A 62 -27.49 5.07 16.49
N ARG A 63 -27.94 4.29 15.50
CA ARG A 63 -29.14 3.45 15.61
C ARG A 63 -29.00 2.40 16.71
N ARG A 64 -27.83 1.75 16.83
CA ARG A 64 -27.58 0.76 17.87
C ARG A 64 -27.62 1.39 19.27
N ALA A 65 -26.99 2.55 19.46
CA ALA A 65 -27.01 3.26 20.72
C ALA A 65 -28.43 3.79 21.07
N ALA A 66 -29.15 4.30 20.08
CA ALA A 66 -30.55 4.72 20.25
C ALA A 66 -31.47 3.54 20.59
N ALA A 67 -31.31 2.39 19.93
CA ALA A 67 -32.06 1.19 20.24
C ALA A 67 -31.80 0.68 21.66
N ALA A 68 -30.57 0.82 22.17
CA ALA A 68 -30.18 0.39 23.52
C ALA A 68 -30.70 1.33 24.62
N ARG A 69 -30.90 2.62 24.36
CA ARG A 69 -31.20 3.65 25.36
C ARG A 69 -32.57 4.30 25.24
N PHE A 70 -33.19 4.22 24.09
CA PHE A 70 -34.51 4.85 23.84
C PHE A 70 -35.59 3.84 23.48
N ASP A 71 -35.56 3.24 22.30
CA ASP A 71 -36.55 2.25 21.84
C ASP A 71 -35.88 1.27 20.86
N PRO A 72 -36.06 -0.06 21.02
CA PRO A 72 -35.49 -1.06 20.09
C PRO A 72 -35.86 -0.86 18.61
N HIS A 73 -36.95 -0.17 18.33
CA HIS A 73 -37.42 0.15 16.99
C HIS A 73 -37.24 1.62 16.62
N SER A 74 -36.31 2.32 17.32
CA SER A 74 -36.03 3.73 17.03
C SER A 74 -35.39 3.91 15.67
N VAL A 75 -35.81 4.99 15.00
CA VAL A 75 -35.18 5.46 13.75
C VAL A 75 -34.32 6.67 14.09
N VAL A 76 -33.13 6.73 13.53
CA VAL A 76 -32.23 7.89 13.66
C VAL A 76 -32.08 8.55 12.30
N GLU A 77 -32.34 9.86 12.24
CA GLU A 77 -32.14 10.70 11.08
C GLU A 77 -31.11 11.79 11.38
N VAL A 78 -30.11 11.93 10.50
CA VAL A 78 -29.08 12.96 10.63
C VAL A 78 -29.49 14.19 9.83
N VAL A 79 -29.67 15.31 10.54
CA VAL A 79 -30.18 16.56 9.97
C VAL A 79 -29.13 17.66 9.98
N GLY A 80 -29.29 18.64 9.10
CA GLY A 80 -28.38 19.80 9.01
C GLY A 80 -28.63 20.86 10.06
N PRO A 81 -27.73 21.90 10.18
CA PRO A 81 -27.84 22.96 11.17
C PRO A 81 -29.14 23.80 11.07
N ALA A 82 -29.63 23.98 9.85
CA ALA A 82 -30.84 24.79 9.58
C ALA A 82 -32.16 23.97 9.72
N TRP A 83 -32.08 22.68 10.11
CA TRP A 83 -33.28 21.86 10.26
C TRP A 83 -34.14 22.32 11.45
N SER A 84 -35.43 22.45 11.23
CA SER A 84 -36.43 22.63 12.26
C SER A 84 -37.50 21.54 12.16
N ALA A 85 -38.03 21.12 13.31
CA ALA A 85 -39.03 20.04 13.37
C ALA A 85 -40.25 20.38 12.49
N PRO A 86 -40.67 19.45 11.60
CA PRO A 86 -41.86 19.65 10.77
C PRO A 86 -43.12 19.74 11.64
N PRO A 87 -44.09 20.58 11.29
CA PRO A 87 -45.40 20.48 11.92
C PRO A 87 -46.03 19.15 11.64
N ALA A 88 -46.60 18.52 12.65
CA ALA A 88 -47.11 17.15 12.60
C ALA A 88 -48.11 16.96 11.42
N GLY A 89 -47.73 16.20 10.39
CA GLY A 89 -48.70 15.73 9.39
C GLY A 89 -48.34 15.78 7.91
N GLN A 90 -47.09 15.58 7.46
CA GLN A 90 -46.83 15.26 6.03
C GLN A 90 -45.70 14.22 5.88
N PRO A 91 -45.86 13.19 5.02
CA PRO A 91 -44.77 12.27 4.73
C PRO A 91 -43.76 12.93 3.78
N ASP A 92 -42.49 12.90 4.17
CA ASP A 92 -41.38 13.50 3.43
C ASP A 92 -41.12 12.80 2.09
N ALA A 93 -41.03 13.61 1.06
CA ALA A 93 -40.54 13.20 -0.25
C ALA A 93 -38.99 12.91 -0.16
N VAL A 94 -38.63 11.71 -0.47
CA VAL A 94 -37.23 11.28 -0.65
C VAL A 94 -36.61 12.12 -1.78
N GLY A 95 -35.70 13.01 -1.44
CA GLY A 95 -34.96 13.81 -2.40
C GLY A 95 -34.06 12.92 -3.27
N ALA A 96 -34.21 13.07 -4.59
CA ALA A 96 -33.37 12.44 -5.57
C ALA A 96 -31.89 12.89 -5.41
N PRO A 97 -30.92 12.01 -5.72
CA PRO A 97 -29.51 12.40 -5.66
C PRO A 97 -29.23 13.56 -6.65
N PRO A 98 -28.34 14.50 -6.28
CA PRO A 98 -28.01 15.61 -7.17
C PRO A 98 -27.38 15.10 -8.47
N PRO A 99 -27.65 15.76 -9.62
CA PRO A 99 -27.11 15.35 -10.90
C PRO A 99 -25.58 15.42 -10.89
N ALA A 100 -24.95 14.40 -11.48
CA ALA A 100 -23.51 14.38 -11.72
C ALA A 100 -23.14 15.61 -12.57
N LEU A 101 -22.30 16.46 -12.00
CA LEU A 101 -21.74 17.60 -12.74
C LEU A 101 -20.66 17.07 -13.68
N ASP A 102 -20.96 17.08 -14.97
CA ASP A 102 -20.00 16.88 -16.06
C ASP A 102 -18.94 17.98 -16.05
N GLY A 103 -17.75 17.63 -15.60
CA GLY A 103 -16.58 18.49 -15.56
C GLY A 103 -15.30 17.68 -15.69
N GLU A 104 -15.23 16.81 -16.71
CA GLU A 104 -14.05 15.98 -16.96
C GLU A 104 -12.91 16.76 -17.63
N ARG A 105 -12.04 17.36 -16.83
CA ARG A 105 -10.69 17.77 -17.23
C ARG A 105 -9.70 17.45 -16.11
N GLY A 106 -9.16 16.22 -16.13
CA GLY A 106 -8.13 15.77 -15.19
C GLY A 106 -8.00 14.25 -15.21
N ALA A 107 -6.82 13.73 -14.85
CA ALA A 107 -6.63 12.30 -14.66
C ALA A 107 -7.67 11.78 -13.67
N ARG A 108 -8.40 10.74 -14.05
CA ARG A 108 -9.44 10.15 -13.20
C ARG A 108 -8.81 9.41 -12.03
N LEU A 109 -9.37 9.58 -10.84
CA LEU A 109 -9.02 8.76 -9.70
C LEU A 109 -9.35 7.30 -9.98
N ASN A 110 -8.44 6.39 -9.59
CA ASN A 110 -8.70 4.96 -9.70
C ASN A 110 -9.63 4.52 -8.54
N PRO A 111 -10.86 4.07 -8.80
CA PRO A 111 -11.82 3.71 -7.75
C PRO A 111 -11.40 2.47 -6.95
N LYS A 112 -10.46 1.66 -7.46
CA LYS A 112 -9.90 0.51 -6.74
C LYS A 112 -8.96 0.90 -5.60
N TYR A 113 -8.42 2.11 -5.61
CA TYR A 113 -7.51 2.60 -4.60
C TYR A 113 -8.30 3.33 -3.50
N SER A 114 -8.70 2.58 -2.49
CA SER A 114 -9.38 3.10 -1.32
C SER A 114 -8.65 2.75 -0.03
N PHE A 115 -8.97 3.42 1.07
CA PHE A 115 -8.41 3.11 2.38
C PHE A 115 -8.74 1.68 2.83
N GLU A 116 -9.92 1.17 2.49
CA GLU A 116 -10.33 -0.20 2.81
C GLU A 116 -9.47 -1.24 2.08
N GLN A 117 -8.97 -0.91 0.89
CA GLN A 117 -8.10 -1.79 0.11
C GLN A 117 -6.64 -1.71 0.51
N PHE A 118 -6.23 -0.66 1.20
CA PHE A 118 -4.87 -0.53 1.72
C PHE A 118 -4.62 -1.49 2.89
N VAL A 119 -3.50 -2.21 2.88
CA VAL A 119 -3.13 -3.13 3.98
C VAL A 119 -2.19 -2.42 4.93
N ILE A 120 -2.63 -2.27 6.18
CA ILE A 120 -1.90 -1.52 7.20
C ILE A 120 -0.92 -2.44 7.92
N GLY A 121 0.32 -1.96 8.09
CA GLY A 121 1.36 -2.59 8.88
C GLY A 121 2.22 -1.55 9.58
N GLU A 122 3.28 -1.97 10.25
CA GLU A 122 4.12 -1.10 11.07
C GLU A 122 4.74 0.03 10.24
N GLY A 123 5.37 -0.27 9.09
CA GLY A 123 6.07 0.71 8.24
C GLY A 123 5.17 1.64 7.42
N ASN A 124 3.84 1.48 7.43
CA ASN A 124 2.92 2.34 6.68
C ASN A 124 1.72 2.87 7.49
N ARG A 125 1.62 2.47 8.77
CA ARG A 125 0.50 2.88 9.66
C ARG A 125 0.43 4.39 9.81
N PHE A 126 1.56 5.05 9.98
CA PHE A 126 1.60 6.50 10.16
C PHE A 126 1.20 7.23 8.88
N ALA A 127 1.68 6.80 7.71
CA ALA A 127 1.28 7.35 6.42
C ALA A 127 -0.21 7.15 6.14
N HIS A 128 -0.76 5.97 6.47
CA HIS A 128 -2.20 5.72 6.35
C HIS A 128 -3.02 6.63 7.29
N ALA A 129 -2.61 6.78 8.54
CA ALA A 129 -3.31 7.62 9.51
C ALA A 129 -3.29 9.10 9.11
N ALA A 130 -2.13 9.61 8.65
CA ALA A 130 -1.99 10.98 8.15
C ALA A 130 -2.85 11.22 6.89
N ALA A 131 -2.84 10.28 5.93
CA ALA A 131 -3.65 10.35 4.74
C ALA A 131 -5.16 10.36 5.05
N LEU A 132 -5.59 9.52 6.00
CA LEU A 132 -6.98 9.48 6.43
C LEU A 132 -7.39 10.77 7.15
N ALA A 133 -6.56 11.30 8.05
CA ALA A 133 -6.83 12.57 8.72
C ALA A 133 -6.99 13.74 7.73
N VAL A 134 -6.14 13.81 6.70
CA VAL A 134 -6.25 14.80 5.63
C VAL A 134 -7.52 14.60 4.79
N ALA A 135 -7.90 13.36 4.52
CA ALA A 135 -9.12 13.07 3.77
C ALA A 135 -10.40 13.43 4.57
N GLU A 136 -10.35 13.23 5.89
CA GLU A 136 -11.46 13.54 6.80
C GLU A 136 -11.60 15.02 7.08
N LEU A 137 -10.48 15.75 7.20
CA LEU A 137 -10.43 17.19 7.53
C LEU A 137 -9.45 17.91 6.58
N PRO A 138 -9.83 18.10 5.30
CA PRO A 138 -8.98 18.82 4.36
C PRO A 138 -8.62 20.23 4.84
N ALA A 139 -7.37 20.61 4.68
CA ALA A 139 -6.76 21.88 5.08
C ALA A 139 -6.73 22.17 6.61
N GLN A 140 -7.26 21.27 7.43
CA GLN A 140 -7.30 21.47 8.88
C GLN A 140 -6.31 20.56 9.63
N ALA A 141 -6.04 19.35 9.10
CA ALA A 141 -5.14 18.41 9.76
C ALA A 141 -3.66 18.73 9.46
N TYR A 142 -3.22 18.44 8.25
CA TYR A 142 -1.83 18.63 7.82
C TYR A 142 -1.81 19.21 6.40
N ASN A 143 -1.18 20.38 6.21
CA ASN A 143 -1.14 21.03 4.90
C ASN A 143 0.20 21.74 4.65
N PRO A 144 1.02 21.30 3.66
CA PRO A 144 0.82 20.13 2.83
C PRO A 144 1.03 18.80 3.57
N LEU A 145 0.48 17.70 3.02
CA LEU A 145 0.90 16.34 3.34
C LEU A 145 1.86 15.86 2.26
N PHE A 146 3.07 15.49 2.66
CA PHE A 146 4.10 14.98 1.76
C PHE A 146 4.41 13.52 2.07
N LEU A 147 4.06 12.61 1.14
CA LEU A 147 4.29 11.18 1.26
C LEU A 147 5.49 10.78 0.41
N HIS A 148 6.53 10.22 1.03
CA HIS A 148 7.69 9.76 0.27
C HIS A 148 8.06 8.31 0.59
N GLY A 149 8.95 7.75 -0.23
CA GLY A 149 9.44 6.38 -0.09
C GLY A 149 9.67 5.74 -1.44
N ARG A 150 10.35 4.61 -1.48
CA ARG A 150 10.72 3.91 -2.71
C ARG A 150 9.54 3.69 -3.66
N PRO A 151 9.77 3.58 -4.97
CA PRO A 151 8.71 3.28 -5.94
C PRO A 151 7.94 1.99 -5.59
N GLY A 152 6.60 2.02 -5.80
CA GLY A 152 5.77 0.83 -5.64
C GLY A 152 5.40 0.46 -4.20
N LEU A 153 5.57 1.35 -3.20
CA LEU A 153 5.18 1.13 -1.80
C LEU A 153 3.73 1.52 -1.47
N GLY A 154 2.99 2.08 -2.43
CA GLY A 154 1.58 2.45 -2.25
C GLY A 154 1.32 3.94 -2.05
N LYS A 155 2.27 4.83 -2.34
CA LYS A 155 2.07 6.30 -2.30
C LYS A 155 0.89 6.75 -3.15
N THR A 156 0.90 6.39 -4.44
CA THR A 156 -0.20 6.66 -5.38
C THR A 156 -1.52 6.05 -4.89
N HIS A 157 -1.50 4.87 -4.25
CA HIS A 157 -2.70 4.28 -3.66
C HIS A 157 -3.29 5.18 -2.57
N LEU A 158 -2.48 5.64 -1.61
CA LEU A 158 -2.93 6.56 -0.56
C LEU A 158 -3.41 7.89 -1.15
N LEU A 159 -2.72 8.42 -2.15
CA LEU A 159 -3.13 9.65 -2.84
C LEU A 159 -4.52 9.52 -3.48
N HIS A 160 -4.76 8.44 -4.23
CA HIS A 160 -6.09 8.15 -4.79
C HIS A 160 -7.12 7.83 -3.71
N ALA A 161 -6.72 7.17 -2.62
CA ALA A 161 -7.62 6.88 -1.50
C ALA A 161 -8.14 8.16 -0.83
N ILE A 162 -7.27 9.17 -0.65
CA ILE A 162 -7.68 10.50 -0.19
C ILE A 162 -8.70 11.10 -1.15
N GLY A 163 -8.40 11.12 -2.45
CA GLY A 163 -9.29 11.70 -3.46
C GLY A 163 -10.65 11.00 -3.54
N ASN A 164 -10.65 9.67 -3.58
CA ASN A 164 -11.89 8.87 -3.60
C ASN A 164 -12.72 9.08 -2.33
N TYR A 165 -12.04 9.20 -1.17
CA TYR A 165 -12.71 9.46 0.09
C TYR A 165 -13.38 10.85 0.10
N VAL A 166 -12.65 11.90 -0.30
CA VAL A 166 -13.17 13.26 -0.37
C VAL A 166 -14.31 13.38 -1.38
N GLN A 167 -14.21 12.76 -2.55
CA GLN A 167 -15.29 12.75 -3.53
C GLN A 167 -16.55 12.06 -3.01
N ARG A 168 -16.38 10.99 -2.23
CA ARG A 168 -17.51 10.21 -1.69
C ARG A 168 -18.16 10.86 -0.47
N TYR A 169 -17.36 11.47 0.41
CA TYR A 169 -17.81 11.92 1.73
C TYR A 169 -17.67 13.44 1.96
N GLY A 170 -17.00 14.17 1.08
CA GLY A 170 -16.62 15.57 1.26
C GLY A 170 -17.67 16.60 0.81
N SER A 171 -18.96 16.25 0.72
CA SER A 171 -20.09 17.17 0.53
C SER A 171 -19.85 18.28 -0.51
N GLY A 172 -19.46 17.89 -1.75
CA GLY A 172 -19.28 18.82 -2.86
C GLY A 172 -17.88 19.43 -2.97
N LEU A 173 -16.91 19.00 -2.16
CA LEU A 173 -15.52 19.41 -2.32
C LEU A 173 -14.96 18.91 -3.66
N ARG A 174 -14.30 19.80 -4.37
CA ARG A 174 -13.66 19.50 -5.65
C ARG A 174 -12.26 18.96 -5.44
N VAL A 175 -12.00 17.78 -5.98
CA VAL A 175 -10.69 17.13 -5.96
C VAL A 175 -10.05 17.24 -7.34
N ARG A 176 -8.80 17.71 -7.38
CA ARG A 176 -7.96 17.73 -8.59
C ARG A 176 -6.76 16.82 -8.37
N TYR A 177 -6.72 15.72 -9.12
CA TYR A 177 -5.55 14.84 -9.19
C TYR A 177 -4.77 15.14 -10.46
N ALA A 178 -3.45 15.17 -10.38
CA ALA A 178 -2.55 15.21 -11.53
C ALA A 178 -1.20 14.59 -11.17
N THR A 179 -0.57 13.92 -12.12
CA THR A 179 0.86 13.67 -12.05
C THR A 179 1.63 14.95 -12.37
N ILE A 180 2.85 15.07 -11.89
CA ILE A 180 3.69 16.24 -12.23
C ILE A 180 3.98 16.33 -13.72
N GLU A 181 3.98 15.19 -14.44
CA GLU A 181 4.13 15.17 -15.90
C GLU A 181 2.91 15.75 -16.60
N GLU A 182 1.71 15.41 -16.15
CA GLU A 182 0.45 15.99 -16.65
C GLU A 182 0.36 17.49 -16.36
N PHE A 183 0.74 17.92 -15.14
CA PHE A 183 0.86 19.34 -14.81
C PHE A 183 1.80 20.06 -15.79
N THR A 184 2.98 19.49 -16.01
CA THR A 184 3.99 20.07 -16.91
C THR A 184 3.50 20.17 -18.35
N THR A 185 2.91 19.10 -18.86
CA THR A 185 2.39 19.05 -20.25
C THR A 185 1.22 20.00 -20.41
N GLY A 186 0.29 20.01 -19.45
CA GLY A 186 -0.86 20.93 -19.45
C GLY A 186 -0.45 22.40 -19.39
N PHE A 187 0.57 22.73 -18.58
CA PHE A 187 1.11 24.08 -18.51
C PHE A 187 1.77 24.51 -19.83
N VAL A 188 2.60 23.67 -20.44
CA VAL A 188 3.25 23.96 -21.74
C VAL A 188 2.20 24.17 -22.83
N ASP A 189 1.16 23.35 -22.88
CA ASP A 189 0.06 23.50 -23.84
C ASP A 189 -0.76 24.77 -23.59
N ALA A 190 -1.00 25.12 -22.32
CA ALA A 190 -1.68 26.36 -21.95
C ALA A 190 -0.89 27.61 -22.37
N VAL A 191 0.45 27.58 -22.21
CA VAL A 191 1.34 28.65 -22.72
C VAL A 191 1.26 28.76 -24.24
N ARG A 192 1.32 27.67 -24.98
CA ARG A 192 1.23 27.64 -26.45
C ARG A 192 -0.10 28.19 -26.96
N ARG A 193 -1.20 27.94 -26.22
CA ARG A 193 -2.56 28.36 -26.58
C ARG A 193 -2.95 29.71 -25.99
N HIS A 194 -2.04 30.40 -25.30
CA HIS A 194 -2.32 31.66 -24.55
C HIS A 194 -3.48 31.53 -23.56
N ARG A 195 -3.63 30.37 -22.90
CA ARG A 195 -4.70 30.03 -21.93
C ARG A 195 -4.16 29.64 -20.55
N THR A 196 -3.10 30.27 -20.13
CA THR A 196 -2.48 30.02 -18.81
C THR A 196 -3.41 30.33 -17.64
N GLY A 197 -4.33 31.30 -17.81
CA GLY A 197 -5.37 31.62 -16.82
C GLY A 197 -6.27 30.42 -16.53
N ASP A 198 -6.84 29.82 -17.57
CA ASP A 198 -7.73 28.67 -17.45
C ASP A 198 -7.04 27.47 -16.80
N PHE A 199 -5.76 27.24 -17.12
CA PHE A 199 -4.96 26.19 -16.48
C PHE A 199 -4.77 26.43 -14.98
N LYS A 200 -4.46 27.66 -14.60
CA LYS A 200 -4.31 28.05 -13.17
C LYS A 200 -5.61 27.91 -12.42
N ASP A 201 -6.72 28.31 -13.03
CA ASP A 201 -8.05 28.28 -12.41
C ASP A 201 -8.51 26.83 -12.17
N ASP A 202 -8.12 25.87 -13.03
CA ASP A 202 -8.40 24.44 -12.85
C ASP A 202 -7.84 23.89 -11.52
N PHE A 203 -6.64 24.32 -11.12
CA PHE A 203 -6.05 23.97 -9.84
C PHE A 203 -6.57 24.83 -8.69
N ARG A 204 -6.67 26.14 -8.88
CA ARG A 204 -7.05 27.11 -7.83
C ARG A 204 -8.49 26.97 -7.36
N THR A 205 -9.36 26.45 -8.21
CA THR A 205 -10.76 26.22 -7.86
C THR A 205 -11.00 24.90 -7.14
N ALA A 206 -10.01 24.00 -7.10
CA ALA A 206 -10.09 22.74 -6.36
C ALA A 206 -9.91 22.98 -4.86
N ASP A 207 -10.64 22.24 -4.03
CA ASP A 207 -10.52 22.28 -2.58
C ASP A 207 -9.43 21.37 -2.07
N VAL A 208 -9.17 20.26 -2.79
CA VAL A 208 -8.11 19.30 -2.54
C VAL A 208 -7.33 19.06 -3.82
N VAL A 209 -6.03 19.32 -3.79
CA VAL A 209 -5.12 19.11 -4.90
C VAL A 209 -4.16 17.98 -4.55
N LEU A 210 -4.10 16.97 -5.43
CA LEU A 210 -3.31 15.76 -5.28
C LEU A 210 -2.28 15.72 -6.40
N ILE A 211 -0.98 15.80 -6.05
CA ILE A 211 0.13 15.80 -7.01
C ILE A 211 0.95 14.53 -6.82
N ASP A 212 1.03 13.73 -7.87
CA ASP A 212 1.79 12.49 -7.84
C ASP A 212 3.16 12.66 -8.49
N ASP A 213 4.17 12.01 -7.90
CA ASP A 213 5.53 11.87 -8.44
C ASP A 213 6.27 13.20 -8.70
N VAL A 214 6.30 14.09 -7.70
CA VAL A 214 6.90 15.44 -7.82
C VAL A 214 8.41 15.43 -8.17
N GLN A 215 9.11 14.30 -7.96
CA GLN A 215 10.53 14.16 -8.35
C GLN A 215 10.79 14.38 -9.85
N PHE A 216 9.79 14.20 -10.71
CA PHE A 216 9.92 14.44 -12.15
C PHE A 216 9.78 15.93 -12.56
N LEU A 217 9.65 16.83 -11.59
CA LEU A 217 9.68 18.28 -11.84
C LEU A 217 11.10 18.79 -12.18
N ALA A 218 12.13 17.98 -11.96
CA ALA A 218 13.53 18.34 -12.20
C ALA A 218 13.80 18.75 -13.66
N GLY A 219 14.73 19.72 -13.86
CA GLY A 219 15.26 20.10 -15.18
C GLY A 219 14.44 21.10 -16.00
N ARG A 220 13.27 21.59 -15.53
CA ARG A 220 12.37 22.49 -16.30
C ARG A 220 12.11 23.82 -15.57
N THR A 221 13.03 24.77 -15.63
CA THR A 221 13.02 26.02 -14.84
C THR A 221 11.68 26.75 -14.85
N LYS A 222 11.12 27.06 -16.05
CA LYS A 222 9.83 27.77 -16.15
C LYS A 222 8.65 27.01 -15.56
N THR A 223 8.63 25.70 -15.69
CA THR A 223 7.56 24.86 -15.11
C THR A 223 7.70 24.78 -13.60
N ARG A 224 8.93 24.75 -13.06
CA ARG A 224 9.19 24.79 -11.61
C ARG A 224 8.70 26.11 -10.99
N GLU A 225 9.01 27.24 -11.60
CA GLU A 225 8.54 28.57 -11.16
C GLU A 225 7.00 28.60 -11.14
N GLU A 226 6.35 28.11 -12.20
CA GLU A 226 4.89 28.09 -12.25
C GLU A 226 4.28 27.13 -11.22
N PHE A 227 4.87 25.96 -11.05
CA PHE A 227 4.47 25.01 -10.00
C PHE A 227 4.60 25.67 -8.62
N PHE A 228 5.71 26.32 -8.34
CA PHE A 228 5.93 27.05 -7.09
C PHE A 228 4.88 28.13 -6.84
N HIS A 229 4.54 28.94 -7.86
CA HIS A 229 3.51 29.96 -7.74
C HIS A 229 2.11 29.38 -7.51
N THR A 230 1.79 28.30 -8.24
CA THR A 230 0.51 27.60 -8.07
C THR A 230 0.41 26.95 -6.69
N PHE A 231 1.47 26.31 -6.23
CA PHE A 231 1.58 25.68 -4.91
C PHE A 231 1.36 26.70 -3.78
N ASN A 232 2.08 27.83 -3.81
CA ASN A 232 1.92 28.89 -2.80
C ASN A 232 0.49 29.45 -2.81
N SER A 233 -0.05 29.73 -3.98
CA SER A 233 -1.41 30.24 -4.12
C SER A 233 -2.45 29.28 -3.51
N LEU A 234 -2.26 27.98 -3.63
CA LEU A 234 -3.13 26.95 -3.03
C LEU A 234 -3.04 26.97 -1.49
N LEU A 235 -1.83 26.96 -0.95
CA LEU A 235 -1.62 27.00 0.50
C LEU A 235 -2.15 28.31 1.11
N ASP A 236 -1.84 29.46 0.50
CA ASP A 236 -2.28 30.78 0.99
C ASP A 236 -3.82 30.93 0.93
N SER A 237 -4.48 30.20 0.02
CA SER A 237 -5.93 30.13 -0.08
C SER A 237 -6.58 29.09 0.84
N GLY A 238 -5.80 28.40 1.69
CA GLY A 238 -6.29 27.37 2.58
C GLY A 238 -6.80 26.12 1.87
N ARG A 239 -6.30 25.81 0.66
CA ARG A 239 -6.62 24.57 -0.07
C ARG A 239 -5.75 23.44 0.41
N GLN A 240 -6.32 22.23 0.51
CA GLN A 240 -5.53 21.04 0.87
C GLN A 240 -4.62 20.65 -0.26
N LEU A 241 -3.36 20.41 0.06
CA LEU A 241 -2.38 19.90 -0.87
C LEU A 241 -1.78 18.60 -0.35
N VAL A 242 -1.73 17.57 -1.20
CA VAL A 242 -1.07 16.29 -0.94
C VAL A 242 -0.11 15.98 -2.08
N ILE A 243 1.10 15.60 -1.72
CA ILE A 243 2.18 15.38 -2.68
C ILE A 243 2.80 14.01 -2.43
N THR A 244 3.18 13.32 -3.50
CA THR A 244 4.01 12.12 -3.39
C THR A 244 5.36 12.30 -4.07
N SER A 245 6.37 11.59 -3.57
CA SER A 245 7.72 11.56 -4.12
C SER A 245 8.40 10.20 -3.87
N ASP A 246 9.39 9.86 -4.68
CA ASP A 246 10.28 8.71 -4.42
C ASP A 246 11.37 9.03 -3.38
N ARG A 247 11.59 10.31 -3.06
CA ARG A 247 12.61 10.84 -2.15
C ARG A 247 12.02 11.85 -1.18
N SER A 248 12.74 12.07 -0.07
CA SER A 248 12.40 13.13 0.87
C SER A 248 12.54 14.53 0.25
N PRO A 249 11.88 15.57 0.79
CA PRO A 249 12.06 16.94 0.31
C PRO A 249 13.52 17.41 0.31
N GLU A 250 14.33 16.91 1.24
CA GLU A 250 15.76 17.25 1.40
C GLU A 250 16.62 16.63 0.28
N GLU A 251 16.24 15.46 -0.20
CA GLU A 251 16.94 14.73 -1.28
C GLU A 251 16.58 15.23 -2.68
N LEU A 252 15.58 16.09 -2.80
CA LEU A 252 15.17 16.71 -4.06
C LEU A 252 16.07 17.92 -4.39
N SER A 253 17.39 17.66 -4.50
CA SER A 253 18.44 18.68 -4.72
C SER A 253 18.24 19.54 -5.96
N ASP A 254 17.49 19.07 -6.94
CA ASP A 254 17.18 19.78 -8.18
C ASP A 254 16.00 20.77 -8.02
N LEU A 255 15.29 20.75 -6.89
CA LEU A 255 14.28 21.74 -6.56
C LEU A 255 14.91 22.94 -5.85
N GLU A 256 14.33 24.12 -6.06
CA GLU A 256 14.74 25.30 -5.32
C GLU A 256 14.57 25.07 -3.81
N ALA A 257 15.52 25.55 -2.99
CA ALA A 257 15.47 25.42 -1.53
C ALA A 257 14.12 25.88 -0.94
N ARG A 258 13.54 26.92 -1.54
CA ARG A 258 12.21 27.45 -1.14
C ARG A 258 11.07 26.44 -1.29
N LEU A 259 11.09 25.55 -2.31
CA LEU A 259 10.09 24.49 -2.45
C LEU A 259 10.26 23.41 -1.39
N SER A 260 11.51 23.01 -1.13
CA SER A 260 11.82 22.05 -0.09
C SER A 260 11.37 22.52 1.29
N GLU A 261 11.66 23.77 1.65
CA GLU A 261 11.21 24.39 2.90
C GLU A 261 9.67 24.39 3.02
N ARG A 262 8.96 24.68 1.93
CA ARG A 262 7.50 24.68 1.92
C ARG A 262 6.90 23.29 2.04
N PHE A 263 7.52 22.27 1.46
CA PHE A 263 7.10 20.87 1.65
C PHE A 263 7.27 20.43 3.09
N GLN A 264 8.35 20.88 3.75
CA GLN A 264 8.63 20.60 5.16
C GLN A 264 7.76 21.39 6.14
N ALA A 265 7.15 22.48 5.70
CA ALA A 265 6.25 23.29 6.56
C ALA A 265 4.98 22.52 7.00
N GLY A 266 4.62 21.47 6.28
CA GLY A 266 3.52 20.56 6.60
C GLY A 266 3.98 19.27 7.30
N LEU A 267 3.32 18.16 6.99
CA LEU A 267 3.69 16.85 7.50
C LEU A 267 4.39 16.04 6.40
N VAL A 268 5.63 15.64 6.66
CA VAL A 268 6.41 14.74 5.79
C VAL A 268 6.37 13.34 6.40
N VAL A 269 5.98 12.35 5.61
CA VAL A 269 5.82 10.96 6.05
C VAL A 269 6.47 10.00 5.08
N GLU A 270 7.30 9.11 5.62
CA GLU A 270 7.92 8.03 4.86
C GLU A 270 7.05 6.77 4.85
N LEU A 271 7.00 6.12 3.68
CA LEU A 271 6.49 4.76 3.54
C LEU A 271 7.69 3.80 3.45
N GLU A 272 7.78 2.92 4.44
CA GLU A 272 8.84 1.91 4.51
C GLU A 272 8.48 0.64 3.73
N PRO A 273 9.50 -0.12 3.27
CA PRO A 273 9.28 -1.42 2.66
C PRO A 273 8.54 -2.38 3.61
N PRO A 274 7.54 -3.13 3.12
CA PRO A 274 6.74 -4.00 3.98
C PRO A 274 7.55 -5.22 4.43
N PRO A 275 7.52 -5.59 5.73
CA PRO A 275 8.09 -6.84 6.22
C PRO A 275 7.34 -8.04 5.65
N ALA A 276 7.96 -9.24 5.68
CA ALA A 276 7.41 -10.46 5.06
C ALA A 276 5.97 -10.78 5.46
N ALA A 277 5.62 -10.55 6.73
CA ALA A 277 4.25 -10.75 7.22
C ALA A 277 3.24 -9.83 6.53
N LEU A 278 3.60 -8.55 6.34
CA LEU A 278 2.75 -7.58 5.64
C LEU A 278 2.67 -7.89 4.15
N ARG A 279 3.78 -8.32 3.51
CA ARG A 279 3.78 -8.76 2.11
C ARG A 279 2.80 -9.91 1.88
N ARG A 280 2.78 -10.93 2.75
CA ARG A 280 1.80 -12.03 2.69
C ARG A 280 0.36 -11.53 2.84
N ALA A 281 0.11 -10.62 3.77
CA ALA A 281 -1.21 -10.04 3.98
C ALA A 281 -1.69 -9.23 2.75
N ILE A 282 -0.80 -8.50 2.09
CA ILE A 282 -1.07 -7.76 0.84
C ILE A 282 -1.45 -8.75 -0.26
N LEU A 283 -0.65 -9.79 -0.48
CA LEU A 283 -0.93 -10.84 -1.47
C LEU A 283 -2.25 -11.55 -1.21
N ALA A 284 -2.52 -11.92 0.05
CA ALA A 284 -3.77 -12.59 0.42
C ALA A 284 -5.00 -11.69 0.17
N LYS A 285 -4.89 -10.40 0.48
CA LYS A 285 -5.95 -9.43 0.19
C LYS A 285 -6.16 -9.27 -1.31
N ARG A 286 -5.08 -9.15 -2.07
CA ARG A 286 -5.13 -9.02 -3.53
C ARG A 286 -5.75 -10.25 -4.18
N ALA A 287 -5.32 -11.45 -3.80
CA ALA A 287 -5.89 -12.71 -4.30
C ALA A 287 -7.41 -12.79 -4.04
N ARG A 288 -7.85 -12.40 -2.83
CA ARG A 288 -9.28 -12.37 -2.48
C ARG A 288 -10.08 -11.37 -3.32
N VAL A 289 -9.54 -10.16 -3.53
CA VAL A 289 -10.22 -9.12 -4.33
C VAL A 289 -10.34 -9.52 -5.79
N ASP A 290 -9.32 -10.18 -6.34
CA ASP A 290 -9.30 -10.62 -7.73
C ASP A 290 -9.95 -12.02 -7.93
N GLY A 291 -10.47 -12.65 -6.85
CA GLY A 291 -11.09 -13.98 -6.92
C GLY A 291 -10.11 -15.10 -7.26
N ILE A 292 -8.83 -14.93 -6.92
CA ILE A 292 -7.76 -15.87 -7.22
C ILE A 292 -7.62 -16.89 -6.08
N GLU A 293 -7.81 -18.18 -6.37
CA GLU A 293 -7.60 -19.25 -5.41
C GLU A 293 -6.14 -19.71 -5.43
N VAL A 294 -5.40 -19.37 -4.38
CA VAL A 294 -4.02 -19.79 -4.16
C VAL A 294 -3.80 -20.21 -2.71
N SER A 295 -2.94 -21.21 -2.49
CA SER A 295 -2.63 -21.67 -1.14
C SER A 295 -1.78 -20.63 -0.36
N SER A 296 -1.85 -20.70 0.98
CA SER A 296 -1.01 -19.87 1.86
C SER A 296 0.48 -20.04 1.61
N ASP A 297 0.89 -21.24 1.24
CA ASP A 297 2.31 -21.58 0.99
C ASP A 297 2.83 -20.91 -0.30
N VAL A 298 1.99 -20.82 -1.32
CA VAL A 298 2.30 -20.07 -2.56
C VAL A 298 2.44 -18.58 -2.27
N LEU A 299 1.52 -18.01 -1.49
CA LEU A 299 1.61 -16.59 -1.08
C LEU A 299 2.84 -16.32 -0.22
N ALA A 300 3.18 -17.26 0.69
CA ALA A 300 4.39 -17.16 1.50
C ALA A 300 5.66 -17.20 0.65
N GLU A 301 5.70 -18.09 -0.35
CA GLU A 301 6.83 -18.22 -1.26
C GLU A 301 7.00 -16.97 -2.15
N ILE A 302 5.91 -16.42 -2.69
CA ILE A 302 5.97 -15.16 -3.44
C ILE A 302 6.48 -14.02 -2.54
N ALA A 303 5.95 -13.91 -1.30
CA ALA A 303 6.38 -12.90 -0.35
C ALA A 303 7.84 -13.07 0.09
N TYR A 304 8.39 -14.28 0.05
CA TYR A 304 9.80 -14.57 0.30
C TYR A 304 10.68 -14.16 -0.89
N CYS A 305 10.29 -14.54 -2.09
CA CYS A 305 11.06 -14.28 -3.31
C CYS A 305 11.06 -12.80 -3.76
N VAL A 306 10.02 -12.04 -3.37
CA VAL A 306 9.86 -10.65 -3.84
C VAL A 306 9.75 -9.72 -2.64
N ASP A 307 10.75 -8.86 -2.45
CA ASP A 307 10.84 -7.90 -1.35
C ASP A 307 10.94 -6.44 -1.80
N SER A 308 11.13 -6.20 -3.09
CA SER A 308 11.44 -4.90 -3.67
C SER A 308 10.30 -3.88 -3.57
N SER A 309 9.06 -4.28 -3.86
CA SER A 309 7.90 -3.38 -3.84
C SER A 309 6.56 -4.12 -3.85
N VAL A 310 5.48 -3.44 -3.44
CA VAL A 310 4.11 -3.99 -3.52
C VAL A 310 3.69 -4.22 -4.97
N ARG A 311 4.10 -3.34 -5.90
CA ARG A 311 3.83 -3.51 -7.33
C ARG A 311 4.49 -4.78 -7.88
N ALA A 312 5.73 -5.06 -7.48
CA ALA A 312 6.42 -6.30 -7.86
C ALA A 312 5.73 -7.54 -7.28
N LEU A 313 5.28 -7.48 -6.02
CA LEU A 313 4.52 -8.55 -5.37
C LEU A 313 3.22 -8.89 -6.14
N GLU A 314 2.43 -7.88 -6.47
CA GLU A 314 1.19 -8.07 -7.25
C GLU A 314 1.48 -8.61 -8.66
N GLY A 315 2.51 -8.08 -9.30
CA GLY A 315 2.97 -8.59 -10.59
C GLY A 315 3.42 -10.04 -10.54
N ALA A 316 4.14 -10.44 -9.49
CA ALA A 316 4.58 -11.81 -9.27
C ALA A 316 3.38 -12.76 -9.09
N LEU A 317 2.39 -12.39 -8.27
CA LEU A 317 1.16 -13.16 -8.08
C LEU A 317 0.44 -13.40 -9.41
N ILE A 318 0.22 -12.34 -10.19
CA ILE A 318 -0.46 -12.43 -11.49
C ILE A 318 0.31 -13.36 -12.43
N ARG A 319 1.65 -13.25 -12.51
CA ARG A 319 2.48 -14.10 -13.38
C ARG A 319 2.45 -15.57 -12.99
N VAL A 320 2.55 -15.87 -11.69
CA VAL A 320 2.49 -17.24 -11.19
C VAL A 320 1.13 -17.87 -11.52
N VAL A 321 0.04 -17.16 -11.26
CA VAL A 321 -1.32 -17.63 -11.53
C VAL A 321 -1.57 -17.83 -13.03
N ALA A 322 -1.14 -16.87 -13.86
CA ALA A 322 -1.26 -16.97 -15.30
C ALA A 322 -0.49 -18.16 -15.86
N TYR A 323 0.76 -18.39 -15.37
CA TYR A 323 1.57 -19.52 -15.80
C TYR A 323 0.94 -20.87 -15.40
N ALA A 324 0.46 -20.99 -14.15
CA ALA A 324 -0.23 -22.17 -13.67
C ALA A 324 -1.49 -22.48 -14.51
N SER A 325 -2.30 -21.45 -14.79
CA SER A 325 -3.49 -21.56 -15.61
C SER A 325 -3.19 -22.00 -17.05
N LEU A 326 -2.17 -21.43 -17.69
CA LEU A 326 -1.76 -21.79 -19.04
C LEU A 326 -1.24 -23.24 -19.14
N LYS A 327 -0.65 -23.76 -18.06
CA LYS A 327 -0.15 -25.12 -17.98
C LYS A 327 -1.22 -26.14 -17.55
N GLY A 328 -2.37 -25.68 -17.05
CA GLY A 328 -3.38 -26.52 -16.44
C GLY A 328 -2.91 -27.16 -15.13
N GLU A 329 -1.93 -26.56 -14.44
CA GLU A 329 -1.33 -27.03 -13.20
C GLU A 329 -1.76 -26.16 -12.03
N GLN A 330 -1.78 -26.72 -10.82
CA GLN A 330 -1.96 -25.92 -9.60
C GLN A 330 -0.70 -25.14 -9.28
N ALA A 331 -0.86 -23.90 -8.79
CA ALA A 331 0.26 -23.12 -8.29
C ALA A 331 0.85 -23.80 -7.05
N THR A 332 2.16 -24.03 -7.08
CA THR A 332 2.93 -24.62 -5.98
C THR A 332 4.15 -23.75 -5.67
N PRO A 333 4.75 -23.82 -4.46
CA PRO A 333 5.98 -23.08 -4.16
C PRO A 333 7.12 -23.37 -5.15
N GLY A 334 7.22 -24.60 -5.65
CA GLY A 334 8.20 -24.96 -6.69
C GLY A 334 7.94 -24.23 -8.01
N LEU A 335 6.67 -24.09 -8.40
CA LEU A 335 6.28 -23.33 -9.59
C LEU A 335 6.60 -21.84 -9.42
N VAL A 336 6.36 -21.26 -8.22
CA VAL A 336 6.70 -19.86 -7.92
C VAL A 336 8.17 -19.60 -8.20
N ARG A 337 9.07 -20.40 -7.60
CA ARG A 337 10.52 -20.28 -7.82
C ARG A 337 10.90 -20.43 -9.31
N HIS A 338 10.28 -21.36 -10.00
CA HIS A 338 10.54 -21.57 -11.43
C HIS A 338 10.12 -20.35 -12.28
N VAL A 339 8.92 -19.83 -12.03
CA VAL A 339 8.37 -18.69 -12.80
C VAL A 339 9.14 -17.41 -12.54
N LEU A 340 9.43 -17.09 -11.27
CA LEU A 340 10.10 -15.85 -10.91
C LEU A 340 11.57 -15.84 -11.38
N ARG A 341 12.29 -16.94 -11.26
CA ARG A 341 13.65 -17.06 -11.82
C ARG A 341 13.70 -16.87 -13.34
N ARG A 342 12.74 -17.42 -14.06
CA ARG A 342 12.74 -17.39 -15.54
C ARG A 342 12.43 -16.02 -16.11
N LEU A 343 11.82 -15.14 -15.35
CA LEU A 343 11.39 -13.80 -15.79
C LEU A 343 12.33 -12.67 -15.35
N GLY A 344 13.51 -13.03 -14.78
CA GLY A 344 14.56 -12.06 -14.44
C GLY A 344 14.18 -11.10 -13.31
N GLU A 345 13.22 -11.45 -12.47
CA GLU A 345 13.03 -10.79 -11.19
C GLU A 345 13.95 -11.44 -10.15
N ASP A 346 15.26 -11.31 -10.38
CA ASP A 346 16.26 -11.55 -9.37
C ASP A 346 16.23 -10.44 -8.33
N THR A 347 15.37 -10.63 -7.34
CA THR A 347 15.54 -10.07 -6.02
C THR A 347 15.60 -11.22 -5.01
N ALA A 348 16.31 -12.26 -5.35
CA ALA A 348 16.95 -13.06 -4.33
C ALA A 348 18.15 -12.26 -3.83
N PRO A 349 18.37 -12.19 -2.51
CA PRO A 349 19.62 -11.63 -1.99
C PRO A 349 20.78 -12.31 -2.70
N ASP A 350 21.82 -11.58 -3.02
CA ASP A 350 22.99 -11.91 -3.83
C ASP A 350 23.15 -13.40 -4.08
N ALA A 351 23.02 -13.81 -5.36
CA ALA A 351 23.16 -15.20 -5.74
C ALA A 351 24.47 -15.72 -5.15
N CYS A 352 24.36 -16.60 -4.15
CA CYS A 352 25.51 -17.14 -3.46
C CYS A 352 26.47 -17.69 -4.51
N GLY A 353 27.66 -17.08 -4.61
CA GLY A 353 28.63 -17.44 -5.62
C GLY A 353 29.06 -18.90 -5.43
N LEU A 354 29.41 -19.61 -6.52
CA LEU A 354 29.93 -20.98 -6.45
C LEU A 354 31.11 -21.08 -5.46
N SER A 355 31.87 -20.01 -5.31
CA SER A 355 32.96 -19.86 -4.32
C SER A 355 32.44 -19.97 -2.89
N GLU A 356 31.38 -19.26 -2.55
CA GLU A 356 30.81 -19.25 -1.20
C GLU A 356 30.15 -20.59 -0.83
N ILE A 357 29.53 -21.25 -1.82
CA ILE A 357 28.98 -22.60 -1.63
C ILE A 357 30.09 -23.58 -1.31
N LEU A 358 31.24 -23.51 -2.01
CA LEU A 358 32.37 -24.33 -1.75
C LEU A 358 32.98 -24.10 -0.37
N ASP A 359 33.10 -22.83 0.04
CA ASP A 359 33.66 -22.47 1.34
C ASP A 359 32.73 -22.94 2.47
N ALA A 360 31.40 -22.74 2.31
CA ALA A 360 30.43 -23.20 3.28
C ALA A 360 30.41 -24.72 3.41
N ALA A 361 30.43 -25.47 2.28
CA ALA A 361 30.49 -26.90 2.30
C ALA A 361 31.81 -27.45 2.88
N ALA A 362 32.93 -26.81 2.59
CA ALA A 362 34.23 -27.16 3.18
C ALA A 362 34.20 -27.02 4.71
N GLN A 363 33.67 -25.95 5.20
CA GLN A 363 33.54 -25.66 6.63
C GLN A 363 32.57 -26.62 7.34
N GLU A 364 31.40 -26.90 6.76
CA GLU A 364 30.38 -27.81 7.33
C GLU A 364 30.93 -29.23 7.52
N PHE A 365 31.75 -29.71 6.57
CA PHE A 365 32.30 -31.07 6.60
C PHE A 365 33.73 -31.12 7.13
N GLY A 366 34.31 -30.03 7.60
CA GLY A 366 35.67 -29.97 8.15
C GLY A 366 36.74 -30.42 7.14
N VAL A 367 36.57 -30.06 5.86
CA VAL A 367 37.51 -30.42 4.77
C VAL A 367 38.09 -29.17 4.13
N GLU A 368 39.29 -29.27 3.59
CA GLU A 368 39.90 -28.14 2.86
C GLU A 368 39.17 -27.93 1.53
N ARG A 369 39.00 -26.67 1.14
CA ARG A 369 38.35 -26.26 -0.12
C ARG A 369 39.03 -26.88 -1.33
N GLU A 370 40.35 -26.92 -1.34
CA GLU A 370 41.20 -27.51 -2.37
C GLU A 370 40.89 -28.99 -2.55
N ALA A 371 40.54 -29.71 -1.49
CA ALA A 371 40.15 -31.10 -1.55
C ALA A 371 38.81 -31.31 -2.30
N LEU A 372 37.90 -30.35 -2.21
CA LEU A 372 36.64 -30.36 -2.99
C LEU A 372 36.89 -30.25 -4.50
N LEU A 373 37.90 -29.47 -4.87
CA LEU A 373 38.29 -29.25 -6.27
C LEU A 373 39.16 -30.36 -6.81
N ALA A 374 39.97 -31.01 -5.95
CA ALA A 374 40.87 -32.09 -6.30
C ALA A 374 40.12 -33.41 -6.58
N ARG A 375 40.87 -34.39 -7.11
CA ARG A 375 40.37 -35.79 -7.35
C ARG A 375 40.36 -36.65 -6.06
N ASP A 376 40.12 -36.03 -4.91
CA ASP A 376 40.04 -36.71 -3.63
C ASP A 376 38.75 -37.55 -3.54
N ARG A 377 38.90 -38.82 -3.11
CA ARG A 377 37.83 -39.82 -3.02
C ARG A 377 37.46 -40.20 -1.58
N ARG A 378 38.03 -39.50 -0.57
CA ARG A 378 37.64 -39.72 0.82
C ARG A 378 36.12 -39.51 0.99
N PRO A 379 35.41 -40.34 1.76
CA PRO A 379 33.94 -40.30 1.85
C PRO A 379 33.41 -38.91 2.24
N ALA A 380 34.02 -38.25 3.25
CA ALA A 380 33.60 -36.95 3.69
C ALA A 380 33.73 -35.87 2.57
N VAL A 381 34.87 -35.89 1.83
CA VAL A 381 35.14 -34.97 0.72
C VAL A 381 34.18 -35.23 -0.46
N ALA A 382 33.89 -36.51 -0.73
CA ALA A 382 32.95 -36.86 -1.79
C ALA A 382 31.53 -36.43 -1.49
N THR A 383 31.07 -36.57 -0.23
CA THR A 383 29.74 -36.14 0.22
C THR A 383 29.64 -34.62 0.21
N ALA A 384 30.62 -33.90 0.78
CA ALA A 384 30.67 -32.47 0.78
C ALA A 384 30.64 -31.90 -0.65
N ARG A 385 31.38 -32.49 -1.58
CA ARG A 385 31.42 -32.10 -2.99
C ARG A 385 30.06 -32.33 -3.67
N GLN A 386 29.39 -33.43 -3.40
CA GLN A 386 28.07 -33.74 -3.96
C GLN A 386 27.01 -32.78 -3.45
N ILE A 387 27.05 -32.44 -2.16
CA ILE A 387 26.16 -31.41 -1.56
C ILE A 387 26.48 -30.05 -2.15
N ALA A 388 27.74 -29.68 -2.33
CA ALA A 388 28.10 -28.42 -2.99
C ALA A 388 27.56 -28.35 -4.44
N MET A 389 27.64 -29.43 -5.21
CA MET A 389 27.06 -29.53 -6.57
C MET A 389 25.53 -29.40 -6.54
N TYR A 390 24.90 -30.04 -5.56
CA TYR A 390 23.44 -29.95 -5.35
C TYR A 390 23.03 -28.50 -5.02
N LEU A 391 23.67 -27.88 -4.04
CA LEU A 391 23.40 -26.50 -3.65
C LEU A 391 23.72 -25.48 -4.77
N ALA A 392 24.80 -25.70 -5.51
CA ALA A 392 25.13 -24.90 -6.67
C ALA A 392 24.03 -24.96 -7.74
N ARG A 393 23.38 -26.10 -7.93
CA ARG A 393 22.26 -26.26 -8.85
C ARG A 393 20.99 -25.62 -8.33
N GLU A 394 20.76 -25.62 -7.00
CA GLU A 394 19.58 -25.04 -6.35
C GLU A 394 19.69 -23.51 -6.12
N LEU A 395 20.91 -23.03 -5.79
CA LEU A 395 21.13 -21.65 -5.32
C LEU A 395 21.80 -20.75 -6.37
N THR A 396 22.26 -21.30 -7.51
CA THR A 396 22.90 -20.50 -8.56
C THR A 396 22.26 -20.73 -9.93
N GLU A 397 22.48 -19.80 -10.84
CA GLU A 397 22.01 -19.89 -12.23
C GLU A 397 22.94 -20.75 -13.12
N HIS A 398 24.06 -21.25 -12.58
CA HIS A 398 25.02 -21.97 -13.36
C HIS A 398 24.42 -23.24 -13.97
N SER A 399 24.71 -23.45 -15.25
CA SER A 399 24.39 -24.68 -15.96
C SER A 399 25.22 -25.85 -15.41
N LEU A 400 24.74 -27.08 -15.56
CA LEU A 400 25.49 -28.26 -15.11
C LEU A 400 26.95 -28.33 -15.63
N PRO A 401 27.26 -27.94 -16.91
CA PRO A 401 28.62 -27.78 -17.37
C PRO A 401 29.43 -26.72 -16.64
N GLU A 402 28.85 -25.58 -16.27
CA GLU A 402 29.52 -24.50 -15.54
C GLU A 402 29.82 -24.90 -14.10
N ILE A 403 28.85 -25.52 -13.41
CA ILE A 403 29.06 -26.10 -12.07
C ILE A 403 30.18 -27.13 -12.11
N GLY A 404 30.18 -28.01 -13.11
CA GLY A 404 31.21 -29.01 -13.26
C GLY A 404 32.61 -28.41 -13.46
N ARG A 405 32.72 -27.39 -14.29
CA ARG A 405 33.99 -26.64 -14.50
C ARG A 405 34.46 -25.96 -13.22
N GLY A 406 33.57 -25.27 -12.50
CA GLY A 406 33.88 -24.54 -11.28
C GLY A 406 34.23 -25.49 -10.10
N ILE A 407 33.73 -26.76 -10.09
CA ILE A 407 34.03 -27.73 -9.03
C ILE A 407 35.06 -28.75 -9.53
N GLY A 408 36.22 -28.27 -9.97
CA GLY A 408 37.39 -29.09 -10.31
C GLY A 408 37.31 -29.77 -11.68
N GLY A 409 36.70 -29.12 -12.69
CA GLY A 409 36.71 -29.59 -14.09
C GLY A 409 35.96 -30.92 -14.32
N ARG A 410 34.80 -31.10 -13.69
CA ARG A 410 33.99 -32.30 -13.79
C ARG A 410 32.97 -32.23 -14.92
N ASN A 411 32.61 -33.38 -15.48
CA ASN A 411 31.60 -33.46 -16.54
C ASN A 411 30.19 -33.13 -15.98
N HIS A 412 29.33 -32.61 -16.81
CA HIS A 412 27.92 -32.31 -16.50
C HIS A 412 27.17 -33.57 -16.00
N SER A 413 27.49 -34.78 -16.51
CA SER A 413 26.91 -36.02 -16.04
C SER A 413 27.28 -36.36 -14.58
N THR A 414 28.49 -35.97 -14.13
CA THR A 414 28.90 -36.13 -12.73
C THR A 414 28.08 -35.20 -11.82
N VAL A 415 27.83 -33.98 -12.24
CA VAL A 415 27.00 -33.03 -11.51
C VAL A 415 25.56 -33.51 -11.43
N LEU A 416 24.98 -33.96 -12.54
CA LEU A 416 23.62 -34.49 -12.59
C LEU A 416 23.49 -35.75 -11.67
N HIS A 417 24.46 -36.62 -11.68
CA HIS A 417 24.48 -37.81 -10.80
C HIS A 417 24.58 -37.42 -9.31
N ALA A 418 25.38 -36.39 -8.99
CA ALA A 418 25.49 -35.87 -7.63
C ALA A 418 24.15 -35.27 -7.15
N VAL A 419 23.50 -34.44 -7.97
CA VAL A 419 22.18 -33.82 -7.68
C VAL A 419 21.14 -34.91 -7.41
N ASN A 420 21.03 -35.92 -8.29
CA ASN A 420 20.06 -37.00 -8.13
C ASN A 420 20.33 -37.81 -6.87
N ARG A 421 21.61 -38.09 -6.57
CA ARG A 421 22.01 -38.84 -5.38
C ARG A 421 21.68 -38.10 -4.08
N ILE A 422 21.95 -36.80 -4.00
CA ILE A 422 21.62 -36.01 -2.81
C ILE A 422 20.11 -35.89 -2.65
N ASN A 423 19.35 -35.67 -3.72
CA ASN A 423 17.88 -35.69 -3.68
C ASN A 423 17.31 -37.01 -3.12
N ALA A 424 17.89 -38.15 -3.51
CA ALA A 424 17.48 -39.44 -2.98
C ALA A 424 17.90 -39.62 -1.52
N ALA A 425 19.13 -39.22 -1.15
CA ALA A 425 19.65 -39.31 0.20
C ALA A 425 18.89 -38.45 1.20
N MET A 426 18.45 -37.27 0.83
CA MET A 426 17.63 -36.37 1.69
C MET A 426 16.32 -37.04 2.15
N ARG A 427 15.82 -38.03 1.45
CA ARG A 427 14.60 -38.76 1.83
C ARG A 427 14.86 -39.85 2.88
N THR A 428 16.05 -40.40 2.95
CA THR A 428 16.39 -41.58 3.76
C THR A 428 17.47 -41.32 4.81
N ASP A 429 18.34 -40.35 4.62
CA ASP A 429 19.47 -40.03 5.48
C ASP A 429 19.27 -38.67 6.17
N THR A 430 19.03 -38.71 7.48
CA THR A 430 18.80 -37.51 8.31
C THR A 430 20.06 -36.64 8.40
N ALA A 431 21.26 -37.20 8.37
CA ALA A 431 22.50 -36.44 8.46
C ALA A 431 22.72 -35.60 7.18
N VAL A 432 22.47 -36.17 6.02
CA VAL A 432 22.53 -35.46 4.73
C VAL A 432 21.48 -34.37 4.68
N ARG A 433 20.26 -34.67 5.12
CA ARG A 433 19.17 -33.64 5.18
C ARG A 433 19.57 -32.47 6.06
N ASN A 434 20.00 -32.72 7.30
CA ASN A 434 20.40 -31.68 8.23
C ASN A 434 21.57 -30.84 7.69
N ALA A 435 22.55 -31.45 7.05
CA ALA A 435 23.68 -30.74 6.43
C ALA A 435 23.20 -29.80 5.30
N VAL A 436 22.32 -30.28 4.43
CA VAL A 436 21.74 -29.48 3.35
C VAL A 436 20.91 -28.33 3.91
N ASP A 437 20.04 -28.59 4.91
CA ASP A 437 19.18 -27.57 5.54
C ASP A 437 20.01 -26.50 6.27
N ASN A 438 21.11 -26.89 6.95
CA ASN A 438 22.03 -25.97 7.61
C ASN A 438 22.74 -25.08 6.59
N LEU A 439 23.28 -25.68 5.54
CA LEU A 439 23.96 -24.94 4.48
C LEU A 439 23.00 -24.01 3.74
N HIS A 440 21.79 -24.47 3.47
CA HIS A 440 20.77 -23.66 2.81
C HIS A 440 20.39 -22.43 3.63
N ARG A 441 20.17 -22.59 4.96
CA ARG A 441 19.92 -21.48 5.88
C ARG A 441 21.09 -20.52 5.96
N ARG A 442 22.30 -21.03 6.01
CA ARG A 442 23.53 -20.24 6.15
C ARG A 442 23.86 -19.43 4.90
N LEU A 443 23.59 -19.98 3.72
CA LEU A 443 23.82 -19.34 2.42
C LEU A 443 22.65 -18.43 2.02
N GLY A 444 21.44 -18.64 2.55
CA GLY A 444 20.26 -17.82 2.34
C GLY A 444 20.05 -16.69 3.39
N HIS A 445 20.86 -16.62 4.45
CA HIS A 445 20.72 -15.65 5.54
C HIS A 445 21.83 -14.57 5.58
N ARG A 446 22.66 -14.45 4.56
CA ARG A 446 23.59 -13.32 4.43
C ARG A 446 23.04 -12.29 3.43
N ALA A 447 22.06 -11.54 3.89
CA ALA A 447 21.69 -10.23 3.38
C ALA A 447 21.20 -9.38 4.57
#